data_f82cdf10e635fbee1e04085bdd62e20a
#
_entry.id   f82cdf10e635fbee1e04085bdd62e20a
#
_cell.length_a   1.000
_cell.length_b   1.000
_cell.length_c   1.000
_cell.angle_alpha   90.00
_cell.angle_beta   90.00
_cell.angle_gamma   90.00
#
_symmetry.space_group_name_H-M   'P 1'
#
loop_
_entity.id
_entity.type
_entity.pdbx_description
1 polymer ?
#
loop_
_entity_poly.entity_id
_entity_poly.type
_entity_poly.pdbx_seq_one_letter_code
_entity_poly.pdbx_strand_id
1 'polypeptide(L)'
;MATSSRSSRIPFRSTIGDAWAARIIGLVGGLAAWYLVTIVFPRGLFPGPMETVTASVELLASGVVWTHMEATFFRTFLGFIGAFFVGAAIGIAMGINNFGEQFSTPIIIIALSIPGIAWAAITTIIFGFGIAAPVVATAVTVFPYISLRIWKGVEDIDPTLIRMSRSFDISRGRLLRRMILPSIAPALFTAVRFGLAISWKIETQAEIFASNSGVGYRAIEAFSRYQYDTAMAWAVVFVVIVFALEMLVLRPLERKVFAYRKEADFSVL
;
A
#
# COMPACT_ATOMS: atom_id res chain seq x y z
N MET A 1 6.91 -10.61 -51.68
CA MET A 1 7.86 -9.62 -51.11
C MET A 1 7.39 -9.28 -49.74
N ALA A 2 7.95 -9.90 -48.70
CA ALA A 2 7.63 -9.65 -47.31
C ALA A 2 8.82 -8.91 -46.67
N THR A 3 8.60 -7.62 -46.36
CA THR A 3 9.61 -6.80 -45.68
C THR A 3 9.49 -7.06 -44.17
N SER A 4 10.40 -7.81 -43.60
CA SER A 4 10.57 -7.97 -42.17
C SER A 4 11.16 -6.69 -41.57
N SER A 5 10.32 -5.91 -40.85
CA SER A 5 10.81 -4.82 -40.04
C SER A 5 11.51 -5.39 -38.80
N ARG A 6 12.84 -5.46 -38.83
CA ARG A 6 13.65 -5.66 -37.63
C ARG A 6 13.48 -4.43 -36.72
N SER A 7 12.71 -4.57 -35.65
CA SER A 7 12.74 -3.62 -34.55
C SER A 7 14.14 -3.70 -33.89
N SER A 8 14.98 -2.72 -34.14
CA SER A 8 16.26 -2.53 -33.47
C SER A 8 15.99 -2.15 -32.01
N ARG A 9 15.91 -3.13 -31.12
CA ARG A 9 16.01 -2.88 -29.68
C ARG A 9 17.44 -2.41 -29.42
N ILE A 10 17.58 -1.12 -29.07
CA ILE A 10 18.84 -0.57 -28.58
C ILE A 10 19.17 -1.34 -27.29
N PRO A 11 20.27 -2.11 -27.22
CA PRO A 11 20.63 -2.79 -25.99
C PRO A 11 21.26 -1.76 -25.04
N PHE A 12 20.44 -1.16 -24.18
CA PHE A 12 20.91 -0.38 -23.04
C PHE A 12 21.45 -1.38 -22.01
N ARG A 13 22.67 -1.84 -22.22
CA ARG A 13 23.42 -2.67 -21.26
C ARG A 13 23.92 -1.73 -20.16
N SER A 14 23.05 -1.42 -19.19
CA SER A 14 23.51 -0.76 -17.96
C SER A 14 24.43 -1.73 -17.22
N THR A 15 25.69 -1.37 -17.09
CA THR A 15 26.61 -2.07 -16.18
C THR A 15 26.16 -1.86 -14.74
N ILE A 16 26.50 -2.77 -13.82
CA ILE A 16 26.15 -2.63 -12.39
C ILE A 16 26.62 -1.26 -11.85
N GLY A 17 27.76 -0.75 -12.35
CA GLY A 17 28.27 0.58 -12.01
C GLY A 17 27.34 1.73 -12.42
N ASP A 18 26.72 1.66 -13.60
CA ASP A 18 25.80 2.68 -14.10
C ASP A 18 24.52 2.77 -13.25
N ALA A 19 24.05 1.61 -12.74
CA ALA A 19 22.88 1.57 -11.87
C ALA A 19 23.13 2.23 -10.50
N TRP A 20 24.33 2.05 -9.93
CA TRP A 20 24.70 2.72 -8.68
C TRP A 20 24.93 4.22 -8.89
N ALA A 21 25.62 4.59 -9.97
CA ALA A 21 25.80 6.00 -10.32
C ALA A 21 24.47 6.72 -10.51
N ALA A 22 23.54 6.12 -11.25
CA ALA A 22 22.19 6.70 -11.43
C ALA A 22 21.43 6.88 -10.10
N ARG A 23 21.55 5.94 -9.16
CA ARG A 23 20.92 6.05 -7.83
C ARG A 23 21.54 7.19 -7.01
N ILE A 24 22.87 7.30 -7.01
CA ILE A 24 23.59 8.37 -6.29
C ILE A 24 23.23 9.72 -6.89
N ILE A 25 23.26 9.86 -8.22
CA ILE A 25 22.89 11.08 -8.92
C ILE A 25 21.46 11.49 -8.59
N GLY A 26 20.53 10.52 -8.61
CA GLY A 26 19.13 10.77 -8.24
C GLY A 26 18.97 11.25 -6.80
N LEU A 27 19.67 10.61 -5.85
CA LEU A 27 19.61 10.99 -4.42
C LEU A 27 20.23 12.39 -4.20
N VAL A 28 21.44 12.63 -4.72
CA VAL A 28 22.11 13.90 -4.59
C VAL A 28 21.34 15.02 -5.29
N GLY A 29 20.82 14.74 -6.49
CA GLY A 29 19.98 15.68 -7.23
C GLY A 29 18.70 16.03 -6.48
N GLY A 30 18.04 15.04 -5.86
CA GLY A 30 16.85 15.26 -5.02
C GLY A 30 17.15 16.12 -3.79
N LEU A 31 18.24 15.83 -3.07
CA LEU A 31 18.69 16.63 -1.93
C LEU A 31 19.10 18.07 -2.32
N ALA A 32 19.80 18.21 -3.45
CA ALA A 32 20.15 19.52 -3.97
C ALA A 32 18.91 20.33 -4.37
N ALA A 33 17.94 19.70 -5.04
CA ALA A 33 16.67 20.33 -5.39
C ALA A 33 15.91 20.78 -4.12
N TRP A 34 15.83 19.92 -3.10
CA TRP A 34 15.24 20.28 -1.82
C TRP A 34 15.94 21.50 -1.19
N TYR A 35 17.26 21.47 -1.12
CA TYR A 35 18.04 22.59 -0.56
C TYR A 35 17.83 23.89 -1.37
N LEU A 36 17.79 23.83 -2.69
CA LEU A 36 17.50 24.99 -3.55
C LEU A 36 16.13 25.59 -3.28
N VAL A 37 15.11 24.75 -3.10
CA VAL A 37 13.77 25.21 -2.72
C VAL A 37 13.82 25.99 -1.40
N THR A 38 14.58 25.52 -0.42
CA THR A 38 14.74 26.21 0.88
C THR A 38 15.31 27.61 0.76
N ILE A 39 16.22 27.84 -0.22
CA ILE A 39 16.83 29.15 -0.45
C ILE A 39 15.84 30.13 -1.11
N VAL A 40 14.96 29.62 -1.98
CA VAL A 40 14.00 30.41 -2.76
C VAL A 40 12.82 30.87 -1.89
N PHE A 41 12.40 30.07 -0.93
CA PHE A 41 11.29 30.40 -0.04
C PHE A 41 11.73 31.23 1.17
N PRO A 42 10.83 32.04 1.78
CA PRO A 42 11.13 32.78 3.00
C PRO A 42 11.61 31.85 4.11
N ARG A 43 12.61 32.29 4.86
CA ARG A 43 13.20 31.55 5.98
C ARG A 43 12.11 31.11 6.97
N GLY A 44 12.13 29.83 7.34
CA GLY A 44 11.20 29.22 8.30
C GLY A 44 9.89 28.72 7.69
N LEU A 45 9.57 29.04 6.44
CA LEU A 45 8.36 28.54 5.79
C LEU A 45 8.56 27.13 5.20
N PHE A 46 9.75 26.87 4.67
CA PHE A 46 10.09 25.57 4.09
C PHE A 46 11.42 25.09 4.70
N PRO A 47 11.38 24.13 5.66
CA PRO A 47 12.58 23.66 6.37
C PRO A 47 13.54 22.95 5.43
N GLY A 48 14.82 23.21 5.64
CA GLY A 48 15.89 22.56 4.89
C GLY A 48 16.16 21.12 5.34
N PRO A 49 16.95 20.38 4.55
CA PRO A 49 17.31 19.01 4.91
C PRO A 49 17.95 18.91 6.29
N MET A 50 18.84 19.84 6.65
CA MET A 50 19.54 19.81 7.93
C MET A 50 18.61 20.13 9.11
N GLU A 51 17.75 21.13 8.96
CA GLU A 51 16.74 21.49 9.96
C GLU A 51 15.78 20.33 10.21
N THR A 52 15.34 19.66 9.14
CA THR A 52 14.49 18.48 9.23
C THR A 52 15.19 17.30 9.91
N VAL A 53 16.47 17.07 9.64
CA VAL A 53 17.24 16.00 10.27
C VAL A 53 17.43 16.30 11.77
N THR A 54 17.78 17.52 12.16
CA THR A 54 17.91 17.89 13.58
C THR A 54 16.60 17.73 14.32
N ALA A 55 15.50 18.26 13.78
CA ALA A 55 14.16 18.08 14.35
C ALA A 55 13.76 16.58 14.43
N SER A 56 14.13 15.76 13.44
CA SER A 56 13.87 14.32 13.46
C SER A 56 14.63 13.59 14.58
N VAL A 57 15.89 13.97 14.81
CA VAL A 57 16.71 13.39 15.89
C VAL A 57 16.14 13.80 17.27
N GLU A 58 15.80 15.05 17.46
CA GLU A 58 15.16 15.55 18.68
C GLU A 58 13.82 14.85 18.94
N LEU A 59 13.03 14.68 17.91
CA LEU A 59 11.75 13.98 17.96
C LEU A 59 11.93 12.52 18.39
N LEU A 60 12.90 11.82 17.83
CA LEU A 60 13.22 10.43 18.21
C LEU A 60 13.75 10.36 19.64
N ALA A 61 14.61 11.29 20.04
CA ALA A 61 15.21 11.35 21.40
C ALA A 61 14.16 11.65 22.47
N SER A 62 13.10 12.42 22.14
CA SER A 62 12.00 12.71 23.08
C SER A 62 11.16 11.48 23.44
N GLY A 63 11.23 10.41 22.67
CA GLY A 63 10.42 9.22 22.85
C GLY A 63 8.93 9.34 22.45
N VAL A 64 8.44 10.55 22.20
CA VAL A 64 7.02 10.81 21.83
C VAL A 64 6.64 10.12 20.51
N VAL A 65 7.60 9.92 19.62
CA VAL A 65 7.39 9.20 18.34
C VAL A 65 6.74 7.84 18.56
N TRP A 66 7.21 7.07 19.52
CA TRP A 66 6.80 5.68 19.70
C TRP A 66 5.33 5.54 20.06
N THR A 67 4.82 6.39 20.94
CA THR A 67 3.41 6.40 21.34
C THR A 67 2.48 6.70 20.16
N HIS A 68 2.84 7.69 19.33
CA HIS A 68 2.03 8.06 18.18
C HIS A 68 2.18 7.07 17.02
N MET A 69 3.37 6.50 16.84
CA MET A 69 3.63 5.46 15.85
C MET A 69 2.87 4.17 16.16
N GLU A 70 2.84 3.77 17.43
CA GLU A 70 2.04 2.62 17.89
C GLU A 70 0.56 2.83 17.57
N ALA A 71 0.01 4.01 17.85
CA ALA A 71 -1.38 4.35 17.54
C ALA A 71 -1.67 4.24 16.04
N THR A 72 -0.80 4.81 15.19
CA THR A 72 -0.92 4.73 13.72
C THR A 72 -0.83 3.29 13.24
N PHE A 73 0.14 2.51 13.74
CA PHE A 73 0.31 1.10 13.37
C PHE A 73 -0.89 0.25 13.74
N PHE A 74 -1.38 0.41 14.95
CA PHE A 74 -2.56 -0.32 15.43
C PHE A 74 -3.78 -0.06 14.55
N ARG A 75 -4.07 1.20 14.24
CA ARG A 75 -5.21 1.59 13.40
C ARG A 75 -5.03 1.13 11.95
N THR A 76 -3.83 1.32 11.39
CA THR A 76 -3.49 0.83 10.04
C THR A 76 -3.77 -0.66 9.92
N PHE A 77 -3.32 -1.43 10.92
CA PHE A 77 -3.47 -2.87 10.90
C PHE A 77 -4.94 -3.30 11.03
N LEU A 78 -5.71 -2.66 11.91
CA LEU A 78 -7.15 -2.92 12.05
C LEU A 78 -7.91 -2.56 10.77
N GLY A 79 -7.67 -1.38 10.20
CA GLY A 79 -8.28 -0.92 8.96
C GLY A 79 -7.94 -1.85 7.79
N PHE A 80 -6.66 -2.24 7.69
CA PHE A 80 -6.21 -3.21 6.69
C PHE A 80 -6.87 -4.58 6.84
N ILE A 81 -6.98 -5.12 8.06
CA ILE A 81 -7.65 -6.41 8.31
C ILE A 81 -9.10 -6.34 7.84
N GLY A 82 -9.84 -5.29 8.21
CA GLY A 82 -11.21 -5.07 7.75
C GLY A 82 -11.30 -5.01 6.23
N ALA A 83 -10.42 -4.19 5.59
CA ALA A 83 -10.32 -4.09 4.15
C ALA A 83 -10.01 -5.43 3.48
N PHE A 84 -9.11 -6.22 4.07
CA PHE A 84 -8.67 -7.49 3.51
C PHE A 84 -9.80 -8.53 3.50
N PHE A 85 -10.49 -8.72 4.62
CA PHE A 85 -11.56 -9.72 4.68
C PHE A 85 -12.75 -9.33 3.80
N VAL A 86 -13.18 -8.08 3.83
CA VAL A 86 -14.26 -7.59 2.97
C VAL A 86 -13.84 -7.65 1.51
N GLY A 87 -12.64 -7.16 1.18
CA GLY A 87 -12.11 -7.15 -0.17
C GLY A 87 -11.89 -8.55 -0.74
N ALA A 88 -11.41 -9.48 0.08
CA ALA A 88 -11.23 -10.88 -0.33
C ALA A 88 -12.57 -11.57 -0.59
N ALA A 89 -13.55 -11.38 0.28
CA ALA A 89 -14.88 -11.95 0.09
C ALA A 89 -15.53 -11.45 -1.21
N ILE A 90 -15.48 -10.13 -1.44
CA ILE A 90 -16.02 -9.50 -2.65
C ILE A 90 -15.24 -9.95 -3.89
N GLY A 91 -13.91 -9.90 -3.87
CA GLY A 91 -13.08 -10.29 -5.02
C GLY A 91 -13.25 -11.76 -5.43
N ILE A 92 -13.36 -12.65 -4.45
CA ILE A 92 -13.68 -14.07 -4.73
C ILE A 92 -15.11 -14.18 -5.30
N ALA A 93 -16.10 -13.51 -4.70
CA ALA A 93 -17.47 -13.55 -5.19
C ALA A 93 -17.59 -13.05 -6.64
N MET A 94 -16.88 -12.00 -7.00
CA MET A 94 -16.80 -11.47 -8.36
C MET A 94 -16.20 -12.49 -9.33
N GLY A 95 -15.14 -13.18 -8.94
CA GLY A 95 -14.43 -14.11 -9.82
C GLY A 95 -15.13 -15.46 -10.03
N ILE A 96 -16.01 -15.89 -9.12
CA ILE A 96 -16.68 -17.21 -9.21
C ILE A 96 -18.04 -17.16 -9.89
N ASN A 97 -18.69 -15.99 -10.02
CA ASN A 97 -20.00 -15.89 -10.68
C ASN A 97 -20.31 -14.47 -11.18
N ASN A 98 -21.04 -14.40 -12.29
CA ASN A 98 -21.42 -13.15 -12.95
C ASN A 98 -22.31 -12.25 -12.09
N PHE A 99 -23.12 -12.82 -11.19
CA PHE A 99 -23.95 -12.02 -10.27
C PHE A 99 -23.08 -11.24 -9.28
N GLY A 100 -22.08 -11.91 -8.68
CA GLY A 100 -21.11 -11.26 -7.78
C GLY A 100 -20.37 -10.12 -8.47
N GLU A 101 -19.96 -10.32 -9.71
CA GLU A 101 -19.29 -9.30 -10.53
C GLU A 101 -20.22 -8.10 -10.80
N GLN A 102 -21.40 -8.34 -11.38
CA GLN A 102 -22.35 -7.28 -11.74
C GLN A 102 -22.85 -6.49 -10.52
N PHE A 103 -23.06 -7.17 -9.39
CA PHE A 103 -23.48 -6.54 -8.14
C PHE A 103 -22.38 -5.70 -7.50
N SER A 104 -21.15 -6.20 -7.48
CA SER A 104 -20.04 -5.54 -6.76
C SER A 104 -19.35 -4.45 -7.57
N THR A 105 -19.37 -4.54 -8.91
CA THR A 105 -18.68 -3.57 -9.79
C THR A 105 -19.10 -2.13 -9.52
N PRO A 106 -20.41 -1.76 -9.47
CA PRO A 106 -20.79 -0.38 -9.19
C PRO A 106 -20.35 0.10 -7.79
N ILE A 107 -20.38 -0.79 -6.78
CA ILE A 107 -19.93 -0.47 -5.42
C ILE A 107 -18.43 -0.16 -5.41
N ILE A 108 -17.64 -0.97 -6.09
CA ILE A 108 -16.19 -0.76 -6.21
C ILE A 108 -15.89 0.54 -6.95
N ILE A 109 -16.58 0.83 -8.07
CA ILE A 109 -16.39 2.06 -8.82
C ILE A 109 -16.69 3.29 -7.96
N ILE A 110 -17.81 3.29 -7.24
CA ILE A 110 -18.18 4.38 -6.33
C ILE A 110 -17.12 4.54 -5.23
N ALA A 111 -16.70 3.46 -4.60
CA ALA A 111 -15.71 3.50 -3.52
C ALA A 111 -14.34 4.02 -4.00
N LEU A 112 -13.92 3.68 -5.22
CA LEU A 112 -12.68 4.18 -5.82
C LEU A 112 -12.79 5.64 -6.31
N SER A 113 -13.98 6.09 -6.66
CA SER A 113 -14.20 7.47 -7.14
C SER A 113 -14.13 8.49 -6.01
N ILE A 114 -14.37 8.07 -4.76
CA ILE A 114 -14.31 8.95 -3.60
C ILE A 114 -12.87 9.02 -3.09
N PRO A 115 -12.25 10.23 -3.03
CA PRO A 115 -10.91 10.38 -2.47
C PRO A 115 -10.81 9.90 -1.02
N GLY A 116 -9.69 9.28 -0.64
CA GLY A 116 -9.50 8.76 0.72
C GLY A 116 -9.70 9.80 1.83
N ILE A 117 -9.33 11.04 1.56
CA ILE A 117 -9.56 12.16 2.48
C ILE A 117 -11.06 12.46 2.70
N ALA A 118 -11.89 12.28 1.68
CA ALA A 118 -13.34 12.45 1.81
C ALA A 118 -13.94 11.31 2.65
N TRP A 119 -13.44 10.07 2.50
CA TRP A 119 -13.81 8.98 3.38
C TRP A 119 -13.44 9.27 4.84
N ALA A 120 -12.26 9.84 5.10
CA ALA A 120 -11.86 10.27 6.44
C ALA A 120 -12.84 11.29 7.05
N ALA A 121 -13.25 12.30 6.27
CA ALA A 121 -14.24 13.29 6.71
C ALA A 121 -15.61 12.67 6.99
N ILE A 122 -16.11 11.82 6.08
CA ILE A 122 -17.40 11.13 6.23
C ILE A 122 -17.40 10.26 7.49
N THR A 123 -16.36 9.46 7.68
CA THR A 123 -16.26 8.58 8.86
C THR A 123 -16.12 9.36 10.16
N THR A 124 -15.49 10.54 10.13
CA THR A 124 -15.41 11.42 11.31
C THR A 124 -16.79 11.98 11.67
N ILE A 125 -17.61 12.32 10.70
CA ILE A 125 -19.00 12.79 10.95
C ILE A 125 -19.82 11.66 11.58
N ILE A 126 -19.63 10.41 11.16
CA ILE A 126 -20.44 9.26 11.61
C ILE A 126 -19.95 8.76 12.98
N PHE A 127 -18.64 8.61 13.18
CA PHE A 127 -18.06 7.94 14.35
C PHE A 127 -17.43 8.91 15.35
N GLY A 128 -17.29 10.20 15.01
CA GLY A 128 -16.58 11.17 15.82
C GLY A 128 -15.05 10.99 15.77
N PHE A 129 -14.36 11.81 16.57
CA PHE A 129 -12.90 11.71 16.72
C PHE A 129 -12.52 10.49 17.56
N GLY A 130 -11.48 9.77 17.16
CA GLY A 130 -10.97 8.64 17.92
C GLY A 130 -10.35 7.54 17.06
N ILE A 131 -10.55 6.29 17.48
CA ILE A 131 -9.97 5.11 16.78
C ILE A 131 -10.85 4.67 15.61
N ALA A 132 -12.17 4.71 15.76
CA ALA A 132 -13.09 4.10 14.81
C ALA A 132 -13.08 4.80 13.43
N ALA A 133 -13.11 6.13 13.42
CA ALA A 133 -13.19 6.89 12.17
C ALA A 133 -12.01 6.63 11.22
N PRO A 134 -10.73 6.75 11.64
CA PRO A 134 -9.60 6.45 10.76
C PRO A 134 -9.55 4.98 10.33
N VAL A 135 -9.84 4.04 11.24
CA VAL A 135 -9.88 2.61 10.94
C VAL A 135 -10.90 2.29 9.84
N VAL A 136 -12.12 2.82 9.97
CA VAL A 136 -13.18 2.61 8.96
C VAL A 136 -12.85 3.33 7.66
N ALA A 137 -12.31 4.55 7.71
CA ALA A 137 -11.85 5.27 6.52
C ALA A 137 -10.83 4.47 5.72
N THR A 138 -9.84 3.91 6.43
CA THR A 138 -8.83 3.04 5.83
C THR A 138 -9.46 1.78 5.24
N ALA A 139 -10.35 1.11 5.99
CA ALA A 139 -11.01 -0.11 5.52
C ALA A 139 -11.82 0.14 4.24
N VAL A 140 -12.66 1.18 4.21
CA VAL A 140 -13.53 1.50 3.07
C VAL A 140 -12.73 1.98 1.85
N THR A 141 -11.61 2.68 2.06
CA THR A 141 -10.77 3.12 0.96
C THR A 141 -9.96 1.98 0.35
N VAL A 142 -9.52 1.02 1.17
CA VAL A 142 -8.55 -0.01 0.73
C VAL A 142 -9.24 -1.28 0.20
N PHE A 143 -10.45 -1.66 0.70
CA PHE A 143 -11.10 -2.90 0.27
C PHE A 143 -11.29 -3.02 -1.26
N PRO A 144 -11.59 -1.96 -2.03
CA PRO A 144 -11.77 -2.09 -3.48
C PRO A 144 -10.49 -2.51 -4.20
N TYR A 145 -9.35 -1.99 -3.77
CA TYR A 145 -8.04 -2.37 -4.34
C TYR A 145 -7.72 -3.84 -4.09
N ILE A 146 -8.06 -4.34 -2.90
CA ILE A 146 -7.90 -5.75 -2.55
C ILE A 146 -8.87 -6.61 -3.36
N SER A 147 -10.14 -6.18 -3.48
CA SER A 147 -11.16 -6.89 -4.27
C SER A 147 -10.73 -7.09 -5.72
N LEU A 148 -10.27 -6.03 -6.38
CA LEU A 148 -9.82 -6.08 -7.78
C LEU A 148 -8.61 -7.00 -7.97
N ARG A 149 -7.66 -7.01 -7.04
CA ARG A 149 -6.49 -7.90 -7.10
C ARG A 149 -6.88 -9.37 -6.98
N ILE A 150 -7.78 -9.66 -6.06
CA ILE A 150 -8.23 -11.04 -5.82
C ILE A 150 -9.17 -11.49 -6.93
N TRP A 151 -10.09 -10.64 -7.39
CA TRP A 151 -10.94 -10.92 -8.54
C TRP A 151 -10.11 -11.33 -9.74
N LYS A 152 -9.09 -10.52 -10.10
CA LYS A 152 -8.19 -10.87 -11.19
C LYS A 152 -7.46 -12.19 -10.98
N GLY A 153 -7.03 -12.48 -9.75
CA GLY A 153 -6.43 -13.78 -9.41
C GLY A 153 -7.37 -14.96 -9.56
N VAL A 154 -8.68 -14.79 -9.32
CA VAL A 154 -9.68 -15.84 -9.57
C VAL A 154 -9.96 -16.01 -11.06
N GLU A 155 -10.00 -14.90 -11.82
CA GLU A 155 -10.20 -14.88 -13.25
C GLU A 155 -9.07 -15.58 -14.03
N ASP A 156 -7.84 -15.50 -13.51
CA ASP A 156 -6.65 -16.13 -14.08
C ASP A 156 -6.61 -17.68 -13.86
N ILE A 157 -7.57 -18.25 -13.12
CA ILE A 157 -7.68 -19.73 -12.96
C ILE A 157 -8.13 -20.36 -14.29
N ASP A 158 -7.44 -21.44 -14.71
CA ASP A 158 -7.79 -22.17 -15.93
C ASP A 158 -9.27 -22.64 -15.89
N PRO A 159 -10.11 -22.16 -16.84
CA PRO A 159 -11.51 -22.56 -16.92
C PRO A 159 -11.72 -24.08 -17.08
N THR A 160 -10.71 -24.80 -17.57
CA THR A 160 -10.75 -26.26 -17.71
C THR A 160 -10.83 -26.96 -16.36
N LEU A 161 -10.09 -26.47 -15.37
CA LEU A 161 -10.13 -26.98 -14.00
C LEU A 161 -11.49 -26.77 -13.36
N ILE A 162 -12.13 -25.63 -13.60
CA ILE A 162 -13.49 -25.36 -13.12
C ILE A 162 -14.52 -26.28 -13.77
N ARG A 163 -14.41 -26.51 -15.09
CA ARG A 163 -15.29 -27.46 -15.81
C ARG A 163 -15.11 -28.87 -15.30
N MET A 164 -13.86 -29.32 -15.12
CA MET A 164 -13.55 -30.65 -14.56
C MET A 164 -14.17 -30.83 -13.17
N SER A 165 -14.08 -29.84 -12.30
CA SER A 165 -14.66 -29.94 -10.96
C SER A 165 -16.19 -30.11 -10.97
N ARG A 166 -16.86 -29.49 -11.93
CA ARG A 166 -18.31 -29.65 -12.12
C ARG A 166 -18.67 -31.02 -12.62
N SER A 167 -17.88 -31.61 -13.53
CA SER A 167 -18.09 -32.97 -14.03
C SER A 167 -17.96 -34.05 -12.94
N PHE A 168 -17.17 -33.80 -11.91
CA PHE A 168 -17.01 -34.69 -10.75
C PHE A 168 -17.95 -34.34 -9.57
N ASP A 169 -18.95 -33.48 -9.77
CA ASP A 169 -19.93 -33.04 -8.77
C ASP A 169 -19.29 -32.61 -7.43
N ILE A 170 -18.17 -31.88 -7.52
CA ILE A 170 -17.43 -31.38 -6.34
C ILE A 170 -18.25 -30.28 -5.67
N SER A 171 -18.54 -30.41 -4.37
CA SER A 171 -19.26 -29.40 -3.60
C SER A 171 -18.51 -28.03 -3.60
N ARG A 172 -19.28 -26.93 -3.64
CA ARG A 172 -18.75 -25.56 -3.72
C ARG A 172 -17.71 -25.24 -2.63
N GLY A 173 -17.92 -25.71 -1.40
CA GLY A 173 -16.97 -25.52 -0.29
C GLY A 173 -15.65 -26.25 -0.49
N ARG A 174 -15.70 -27.46 -1.09
CA ARG A 174 -14.50 -28.24 -1.41
C ARG A 174 -13.75 -27.61 -2.58
N LEU A 175 -14.47 -27.14 -3.59
CA LEU A 175 -13.92 -26.39 -4.72
C LEU A 175 -13.18 -25.12 -4.23
N LEU A 176 -13.81 -24.33 -3.36
CA LEU A 176 -13.21 -23.12 -2.79
C LEU A 176 -11.93 -23.45 -2.02
N ARG A 177 -11.98 -24.42 -1.09
CA ARG A 177 -10.86 -24.73 -0.20
C ARG A 177 -9.69 -25.43 -0.88
N ARG A 178 -9.97 -26.36 -1.83
CA ARG A 178 -8.94 -27.25 -2.40
C ARG A 178 -8.45 -26.81 -3.76
N MET A 179 -9.15 -25.91 -4.44
CA MET A 179 -8.78 -25.43 -5.76
C MET A 179 -8.64 -23.90 -5.79
N ILE A 180 -9.70 -23.14 -5.51
CA ILE A 180 -9.68 -21.68 -5.68
C ILE A 180 -8.66 -21.05 -4.75
N LEU A 181 -8.76 -21.25 -3.43
CA LEU A 181 -7.87 -20.62 -2.46
C LEU A 181 -6.38 -20.94 -2.69
N PRO A 182 -5.96 -22.18 -2.96
CA PRO A 182 -4.57 -22.46 -3.30
C PRO A 182 -4.13 -21.82 -4.63
N SER A 183 -5.01 -21.80 -5.65
CA SER A 183 -4.68 -21.20 -6.94
C SER A 183 -4.49 -19.68 -6.86
N ILE A 184 -5.30 -18.99 -6.06
CA ILE A 184 -5.21 -17.54 -5.88
C ILE A 184 -4.23 -17.11 -4.78
N ALA A 185 -3.54 -18.05 -4.12
CA ALA A 185 -2.58 -17.70 -3.05
C ALA A 185 -1.56 -16.62 -3.45
N PRO A 186 -0.99 -16.60 -4.67
CA PRO A 186 -0.12 -15.53 -5.11
C PRO A 186 -0.85 -14.18 -5.22
N ALA A 187 -2.10 -14.18 -5.70
CA ALA A 187 -2.91 -12.97 -5.80
C ALA A 187 -3.29 -12.44 -4.41
N LEU A 188 -3.66 -13.34 -3.47
CA LEU A 188 -3.90 -12.98 -2.07
C LEU A 188 -2.68 -12.30 -1.43
N PHE A 189 -1.49 -12.86 -1.63
CA PHE A 189 -0.28 -12.27 -1.10
C PHE A 189 0.02 -10.90 -1.72
N THR A 190 -0.13 -10.77 -3.03
CA THR A 190 0.01 -9.49 -3.72
C THR A 190 -1.01 -8.47 -3.20
N ALA A 191 -2.24 -8.89 -2.94
CA ALA A 191 -3.29 -8.06 -2.36
C ALA A 191 -2.94 -7.62 -0.92
N VAL A 192 -2.40 -8.51 -0.09
CA VAL A 192 -1.90 -8.18 1.27
C VAL A 192 -0.83 -7.10 1.20
N ARG A 193 0.21 -7.32 0.41
CA ARG A 193 1.33 -6.38 0.30
C ARG A 193 0.88 -5.02 -0.22
N PHE A 194 0.14 -4.99 -1.32
CA PHE A 194 -0.33 -3.76 -1.93
C PHE A 194 -1.35 -3.05 -1.04
N GLY A 195 -2.29 -3.81 -0.46
CA GLY A 195 -3.28 -3.27 0.47
C GLY A 195 -2.65 -2.65 1.71
N LEU A 196 -1.66 -3.32 2.31
CA LEU A 196 -0.93 -2.78 3.47
C LEU A 196 -0.16 -1.51 3.09
N ALA A 197 0.53 -1.50 1.94
CA ALA A 197 1.26 -0.31 1.47
C ALA A 197 0.35 0.91 1.25
N ILE A 198 -0.89 0.71 0.77
CA ILE A 198 -1.88 1.77 0.65
C ILE A 198 -2.42 2.16 2.03
N SER A 199 -2.66 1.19 2.92
CA SER A 199 -3.24 1.44 4.25
C SER A 199 -2.41 2.41 5.07
N TRP A 200 -1.06 2.33 5.05
CA TRP A 200 -0.19 3.31 5.71
C TRP A 200 -0.48 4.74 5.28
N LYS A 201 -0.62 4.94 3.97
CA LYS A 201 -0.86 6.25 3.39
C LYS A 201 -2.24 6.79 3.76
N ILE A 202 -3.27 5.95 3.65
CA ILE A 202 -4.65 6.34 3.92
C ILE A 202 -4.86 6.61 5.42
N GLU A 203 -4.32 5.75 6.27
CA GLU A 203 -4.43 5.92 7.73
C GLU A 203 -3.82 7.25 8.19
N THR A 204 -2.60 7.56 7.74
CA THR A 204 -1.95 8.83 8.08
C THR A 204 -2.78 10.04 7.60
N GLN A 205 -3.41 9.95 6.42
CA GLN A 205 -4.32 10.99 5.94
C GLN A 205 -5.60 11.07 6.77
N ALA A 206 -6.16 9.93 7.18
CA ALA A 206 -7.36 9.88 8.00
C ALA A 206 -7.12 10.45 9.40
N GLU A 207 -5.95 10.20 9.99
CA GLU A 207 -5.58 10.74 11.30
C GLU A 207 -5.56 12.28 11.34
N ILE A 208 -5.28 12.94 10.21
CA ILE A 208 -5.31 14.42 10.11
C ILE A 208 -6.71 14.95 10.44
N PHE A 209 -7.76 14.24 10.04
CA PHE A 209 -9.15 14.70 10.15
C PHE A 209 -9.95 14.03 11.27
N ALA A 210 -9.57 12.82 11.64
CA ALA A 210 -10.42 11.92 12.40
C ALA A 210 -9.85 11.53 13.78
N SER A 211 -8.64 11.98 14.12
CA SER A 211 -7.92 11.48 15.29
C SER A 211 -7.40 12.61 16.19
N ASN A 212 -7.12 12.26 17.45
CA ASN A 212 -6.41 13.08 18.42
C ASN A 212 -5.05 12.50 18.82
N SER A 213 -4.57 11.51 18.09
CA SER A 213 -3.25 10.87 18.26
C SER A 213 -2.82 10.23 16.94
N GLY A 214 -1.55 9.87 16.83
CA GLY A 214 -0.96 9.28 15.64
C GLY A 214 -0.04 10.24 14.90
N VAL A 215 0.64 9.72 13.88
CA VAL A 215 1.63 10.49 13.11
C VAL A 215 0.98 11.59 12.30
N GLY A 216 -0.14 11.28 11.61
CA GLY A 216 -0.87 12.25 10.81
C GLY A 216 -1.42 13.41 11.66
N TYR A 217 -1.97 13.10 12.83
CA TYR A 217 -2.41 14.10 13.80
C TYR A 217 -1.26 15.00 14.26
N ARG A 218 -0.11 14.43 14.64
CA ARG A 218 1.03 15.23 15.10
C ARG A 218 1.66 16.09 14.00
N ALA A 219 1.68 15.57 12.78
CA ALA A 219 2.18 16.34 11.64
C ALA A 219 1.29 17.56 11.37
N ILE A 220 -0.04 17.43 11.36
CA ILE A 220 -0.94 18.57 11.14
C ILE A 220 -0.99 19.51 12.33
N GLU A 221 -0.86 19.01 13.56
CA GLU A 221 -0.76 19.84 14.78
C GLU A 221 0.47 20.73 14.72
N ALA A 222 1.65 20.18 14.41
CA ALA A 222 2.87 20.94 14.23
C ALA A 222 2.75 21.98 13.10
N PHE A 223 2.17 21.58 11.96
CA PHE A 223 1.89 22.47 10.84
C PHE A 223 1.00 23.64 11.24
N SER A 224 -0.08 23.37 11.98
CA SER A 224 -1.03 24.39 12.45
C SER A 224 -0.42 25.37 13.46
N ARG A 225 0.65 24.96 14.13
CA ARG A 225 1.43 25.79 15.05
C ARG A 225 2.60 26.51 14.38
N TYR A 226 2.69 26.45 13.04
CA TYR A 226 3.80 27.01 12.26
C TYR A 226 5.19 26.39 12.57
N GLN A 227 5.21 25.17 13.14
CA GLN A 227 6.41 24.39 13.42
C GLN A 227 6.68 23.47 12.21
N TYR A 228 7.06 24.07 11.09
CA TYR A 228 7.18 23.34 9.82
C TYR A 228 8.33 22.33 9.81
N ASP A 229 9.42 22.60 10.54
CA ASP A 229 10.53 21.68 10.79
C ASP A 229 10.06 20.40 11.50
N THR A 230 9.29 20.56 12.55
CA THR A 230 8.69 19.46 13.32
C THR A 230 7.65 18.70 12.47
N ALA A 231 6.83 19.41 11.69
CA ALA A 231 5.87 18.76 10.79
C ALA A 231 6.57 17.90 9.73
N MET A 232 7.64 18.40 9.11
CA MET A 232 8.49 17.66 8.19
C MET A 232 9.21 16.49 8.88
N ALA A 233 9.68 16.68 10.10
CA ALA A 233 10.32 15.64 10.90
C ALA A 233 9.36 14.44 11.13
N TRP A 234 8.10 14.68 11.49
CA TRP A 234 7.08 13.63 11.61
C TRP A 234 6.92 12.84 10.32
N ALA A 235 6.84 13.54 9.17
CA ALA A 235 6.71 12.88 7.87
C ALA A 235 7.95 12.05 7.52
N VAL A 236 9.16 12.59 7.71
CA VAL A 236 10.42 11.90 7.41
C VAL A 236 10.60 10.68 8.31
N VAL A 237 10.41 10.81 9.62
CA VAL A 237 10.53 9.72 10.58
C VAL A 237 9.53 8.60 10.25
N PHE A 238 8.29 8.95 9.91
CA PHE A 238 7.29 7.98 9.49
C PHE A 238 7.72 7.21 8.23
N VAL A 239 8.15 7.92 7.19
CA VAL A 239 8.61 7.30 5.94
C VAL A 239 9.80 6.37 6.19
N VAL A 240 10.77 6.78 7.01
CA VAL A 240 11.94 5.97 7.33
C VAL A 240 11.53 4.69 8.08
N ILE A 241 10.63 4.79 9.06
CA ILE A 241 10.18 3.63 9.84
C ILE A 241 9.37 2.68 8.96
N VAL A 242 8.43 3.18 8.14
CA VAL A 242 7.64 2.34 7.23
C VAL A 242 8.54 1.70 6.17
N PHE A 243 9.53 2.42 5.64
CA PHE A 243 10.51 1.87 4.70
C PHE A 243 11.37 0.78 5.35
N ALA A 244 11.81 0.99 6.58
CA ALA A 244 12.55 -0.02 7.33
C ALA A 244 11.69 -1.28 7.55
N LEU A 245 10.42 -1.12 7.92
CA LEU A 245 9.47 -2.23 8.08
C LEU A 245 9.26 -2.99 6.76
N GLU A 246 9.10 -2.29 5.64
CA GLU A 246 8.99 -2.89 4.30
C GLU A 246 10.24 -3.72 3.97
N MET A 247 11.44 -3.17 4.20
CA MET A 247 12.70 -3.81 3.85
C MET A 247 13.07 -4.97 4.77
N LEU A 248 12.86 -4.80 6.09
CA LEU A 248 13.33 -5.75 7.11
C LEU A 248 12.30 -6.83 7.43
N VAL A 249 11.01 -6.57 7.20
CA VAL A 249 9.94 -7.51 7.55
C VAL A 249 9.21 -8.02 6.31
N LEU A 250 8.61 -7.13 5.51
CA LEU A 250 7.73 -7.55 4.42
C LEU A 250 8.47 -8.24 3.28
N ARG A 251 9.60 -7.69 2.82
CA ARG A 251 10.42 -8.30 1.75
C ARG A 251 11.02 -9.66 2.11
N PRO A 252 11.62 -9.86 3.28
CA PRO A 252 12.11 -11.19 3.67
C PRO A 252 10.99 -12.22 3.81
N LEU A 253 9.83 -11.80 4.34
CA LEU A 253 8.66 -12.66 4.46
C LEU A 253 8.18 -13.11 3.07
N GLU A 254 8.09 -12.18 2.12
CA GLU A 254 7.77 -12.46 0.72
C GLU A 254 8.70 -13.52 0.12
N ARG A 255 10.01 -13.33 0.29
CA ARG A 255 11.00 -14.26 -0.26
C ARG A 255 10.86 -15.67 0.32
N LYS A 256 10.53 -15.79 1.60
CA LYS A 256 10.30 -17.09 2.25
C LYS A 256 9.01 -17.77 1.75
N VAL A 257 7.93 -17.01 1.61
CA VAL A 257 6.63 -17.53 1.16
C VAL A 257 6.68 -17.99 -0.30
N PHE A 258 7.45 -17.32 -1.17
CA PHE A 258 7.57 -17.67 -2.60
C PHE A 258 8.84 -18.46 -2.98
N ALA A 259 9.63 -18.90 -2.03
CA ALA A 259 10.83 -19.72 -2.31
C ALA A 259 10.49 -20.97 -3.15
N TYR A 260 9.35 -21.63 -2.84
CA TYR A 260 8.90 -22.83 -3.53
C TYR A 260 8.55 -22.63 -5.01
N ARG A 261 8.19 -21.41 -5.44
CA ARG A 261 7.80 -21.13 -6.82
C ARG A 261 9.00 -21.01 -7.75
N LYS A 262 10.16 -20.58 -7.24
CA LYS A 262 11.42 -20.55 -8.00
C LYS A 262 11.97 -21.94 -8.30
N GLU A 263 11.71 -22.92 -7.41
CA GLU A 263 12.12 -24.31 -7.61
C GLU A 263 11.25 -25.02 -8.66
N ALA A 264 9.98 -24.64 -8.79
CA ALA A 264 9.08 -25.22 -9.81
C ALA A 264 9.45 -24.77 -11.25
N ASP A 265 9.92 -23.54 -11.46
CA ASP A 265 10.32 -23.04 -12.78
C ASP A 265 11.63 -23.66 -13.28
N PHE A 266 12.52 -24.14 -12.40
CA PHE A 266 13.76 -24.84 -12.79
C PHE A 266 13.60 -26.34 -13.07
N SER A 267 12.46 -26.94 -12.70
CA SER A 267 12.22 -28.37 -12.95
C SER A 267 11.61 -28.67 -14.32
N VAL A 268 11.38 -27.68 -15.16
CA VAL A 268 10.76 -27.79 -16.49
C VAL A 268 11.75 -27.49 -17.63
N LEU A 269 13.04 -27.23 -17.31
CA LEU A 269 14.13 -27.13 -18.28
C LEU A 269 15.08 -28.32 -18.11
#